data_c161ec5c5b9898ef02827053952efc3b
#
_entry.id   c161ec5c5b9898ef02827053952efc3b
#
_cell.length_a   1.000
_cell.length_b   1.000
_cell.length_c   1.000
_cell.angle_alpha   90.00
_cell.angle_beta   90.00
_cell.angle_gamma   90.00
#
_symmetry.space_group_name_H-M   'P 1'
#
loop_
_entity.id
_entity.type
_entity.pdbx_description
1 polymer ?
#
loop_
_entity_poly.entity_id
_entity_poly.type
_entity_poly.pdbx_seq_one_letter_code
_entity_poly.pdbx_strand_id
1 'polypeptide(L)'
;MIEDNLNNSNTVIVRRDPKEDEEKFHALLVKEFDKYPKSQPCDAVKFVFQGLFGGGHLIKDFYYCLERIEDEGSNLTAEQYSYPEVEKISGEYSRLNLSVLTKLPYNVVGKMFMDSSKGEEKSPEKKEAFLFSLQLIKDMSEKGETPFSALEAKNYIDSYIDEVNKTGEPFPVSHSKEYTDAYHPAYRVVKNVYADNLKVFVRLSRLIATGNFVSCAIDGMTASGKTEFADALSNIFECNIFHTEDFRLPPVMRTKVNMSGISTDFDLDRFKKEIVDHLQDTESFSYGIYNVEKRKCDKRKAVAPQRLNVVEGLYSMHPKLGKYYDLGIYVDADDVYQAKVISEKYGVIGYRQFAEASMVREKKYLESNNIRLLADLVINCSENF
;
A
#
# COMPACT_ATOMS: atom_id res chain seq x y z
N MET A 1 -29.10 -23.67 -25.10
CA MET A 1 -29.77 -22.40 -25.36
C MET A 1 -29.99 -21.69 -24.05
N ILE A 2 -29.01 -20.93 -23.59
CA ILE A 2 -29.08 -19.76 -22.71
C ILE A 2 -27.80 -18.99 -23.06
N GLU A 3 -27.79 -18.37 -24.21
CA GLU A 3 -26.97 -17.21 -24.54
C GLU A 3 -27.95 -16.04 -24.64
N ASP A 4 -27.45 -14.86 -24.36
CA ASP A 4 -28.10 -13.55 -24.40
C ASP A 4 -28.82 -13.12 -23.13
N ASN A 5 -28.00 -12.45 -22.25
CA ASN A 5 -28.31 -11.16 -21.64
C ASN A 5 -27.20 -10.74 -20.63
N LEU A 6 -26.03 -10.43 -21.16
CA LEU A 6 -24.94 -9.80 -20.41
C LEU A 6 -24.78 -8.35 -20.88
N ASN A 7 -25.83 -7.55 -20.72
CA ASN A 7 -25.72 -6.10 -20.87
C ASN A 7 -26.73 -5.41 -19.93
N ASN A 8 -26.40 -5.42 -18.64
CA ASN A 8 -26.88 -4.42 -17.70
C ASN A 8 -25.81 -4.26 -16.61
N SER A 9 -24.89 -3.37 -16.89
CA SER A 9 -23.90 -2.88 -15.93
C SER A 9 -24.58 -2.04 -14.84
N ASN A 10 -25.20 -2.69 -13.87
CA ASN A 10 -25.47 -2.09 -12.59
C ASN A 10 -24.18 -2.13 -11.75
N THR A 11 -23.18 -1.38 -12.18
CA THR A 11 -22.06 -1.03 -11.33
C THR A 11 -22.64 -0.16 -10.23
N VAL A 12 -22.72 -0.70 -9.02
CA VAL A 12 -22.96 0.11 -7.83
C VAL A 12 -21.67 0.91 -7.63
N ILE A 13 -21.58 2.05 -8.30
CA ILE A 13 -20.57 3.06 -7.99
C ILE A 13 -20.96 3.56 -6.60
N VAL A 14 -20.26 3.08 -5.58
CA VAL A 14 -20.25 3.73 -4.26
C VAL A 14 -19.58 5.08 -4.51
N ARG A 15 -20.38 6.08 -4.87
CA ARG A 15 -19.90 7.46 -4.95
C ARG A 15 -19.48 7.84 -3.54
N ARG A 16 -18.20 8.14 -3.34
CA ARG A 16 -17.75 8.84 -2.14
C ARG A 16 -18.61 10.10 -2.02
N ASP A 17 -19.06 10.40 -0.82
CA ASP A 17 -19.77 11.65 -0.58
C ASP A 17 -18.75 12.79 -0.67
N PRO A 18 -18.88 13.72 -1.62
CA PRO A 18 -17.92 14.83 -1.76
C PRO A 18 -17.77 15.65 -0.47
N LYS A 19 -18.82 15.72 0.36
CA LYS A 19 -18.76 16.39 1.65
C LYS A 19 -17.90 15.66 2.67
N GLU A 20 -17.96 14.33 2.71
CA GLU A 20 -17.14 13.53 3.61
C GLU A 20 -15.66 13.65 3.25
N ASP A 21 -15.33 13.68 1.97
CA ASP A 21 -13.94 13.86 1.51
C ASP A 21 -13.45 15.30 1.82
N GLU A 22 -14.31 16.31 1.69
CA GLU A 22 -14.02 17.70 2.07
C GLU A 22 -13.75 17.83 3.58
N GLU A 23 -14.61 17.26 4.42
CA GLU A 23 -14.47 17.27 5.88
C GLU A 23 -13.17 16.58 6.33
N LYS A 24 -12.83 15.43 5.74
CA LYS A 24 -11.58 14.72 6.02
C LYS A 24 -10.36 15.56 5.63
N PHE A 25 -10.41 16.21 4.48
CA PHE A 25 -9.30 17.03 4.01
C PHE A 25 -9.16 18.31 4.85
N HIS A 26 -10.27 18.96 5.22
CA HIS A 26 -10.28 20.09 6.16
C HIS A 26 -9.62 19.69 7.49
N ALA A 27 -10.00 18.56 8.06
CA ALA A 27 -9.41 18.06 9.30
C ALA A 27 -7.89 17.79 9.19
N LEU A 28 -7.41 17.33 8.03
CA LEU A 28 -5.97 17.18 7.76
C LEU A 28 -5.25 18.53 7.72
N LEU A 29 -5.83 19.53 7.09
CA LEU A 29 -5.27 20.90 7.05
C LEU A 29 -5.22 21.53 8.44
N VAL A 30 -6.30 21.42 9.22
CA VAL A 30 -6.29 21.91 10.63
C VAL A 30 -5.16 21.27 11.41
N LYS A 31 -5.02 19.93 11.32
CA LYS A 31 -3.93 19.21 12.01
C LYS A 31 -2.53 19.64 11.53
N GLU A 32 -2.36 19.92 10.24
CA GLU A 32 -1.11 20.42 9.67
C GLU A 32 -0.77 21.82 10.23
N PHE A 33 -1.75 22.73 10.24
CA PHE A 33 -1.54 24.11 10.72
C PHE A 33 -1.35 24.19 12.24
N ASP A 34 -2.06 23.38 13.01
CA ASP A 34 -1.85 23.27 14.45
C ASP A 34 -0.43 22.79 14.78
N LYS A 35 0.08 21.84 13.99
CA LYS A 35 1.42 21.29 14.17
C LYS A 35 2.51 22.25 13.68
N TYR A 36 2.25 22.97 12.60
CA TYR A 36 3.21 23.85 11.93
C TYR A 36 2.72 25.30 11.86
N PRO A 37 2.59 26.01 13.02
CA PRO A 37 2.02 27.37 13.07
C PRO A 37 2.88 28.45 12.41
N LYS A 38 4.06 28.13 11.86
CA LYS A 38 4.88 29.05 11.05
C LYS A 38 4.68 28.84 9.54
N SER A 39 3.75 27.96 9.15
CA SER A 39 3.42 27.74 7.75
C SER A 39 2.95 29.03 7.07
N GLN A 40 3.36 29.20 5.83
CA GLN A 40 2.94 30.26 4.92
C GLN A 40 2.02 29.71 3.84
N PRO A 41 1.33 30.52 3.02
CA PRO A 41 0.46 30.04 1.95
C PRO A 41 1.14 29.05 0.99
N CYS A 42 2.44 29.24 0.69
CA CYS A 42 3.20 28.32 -0.15
C CYS A 42 3.37 26.93 0.48
N ASP A 43 3.47 26.83 1.82
CA ASP A 43 3.57 25.55 2.53
C ASP A 43 2.26 24.79 2.45
N ALA A 44 1.13 25.48 2.52
CA ALA A 44 -0.20 24.90 2.31
C ALA A 44 -0.38 24.38 0.88
N VAL A 45 0.03 25.15 -0.14
CA VAL A 45 0.04 24.71 -1.55
C VAL A 45 0.93 23.47 -1.72
N LYS A 46 2.13 23.46 -1.09
CA LYS A 46 3.03 22.31 -1.12
C LYS A 46 2.41 21.07 -0.46
N PHE A 47 1.72 21.23 0.66
CA PHE A 47 1.03 20.14 1.35
C PHE A 47 0.00 19.48 0.43
N VAL A 48 -0.86 20.28 -0.20
CA VAL A 48 -1.86 19.77 -1.16
C VAL A 48 -1.18 19.10 -2.35
N PHE A 49 -0.14 19.74 -2.90
CA PHE A 49 0.59 19.17 -4.05
C PHE A 49 1.18 17.80 -3.72
N GLN A 50 1.85 17.68 -2.57
CA GLN A 50 2.43 16.42 -2.12
C GLN A 50 1.36 15.36 -1.82
N GLY A 51 0.20 15.74 -1.29
CA GLY A 51 -0.91 14.84 -1.00
C GLY A 51 -1.59 14.27 -2.25
N LEU A 52 -1.55 14.96 -3.38
CA LEU A 52 -2.19 14.54 -4.64
C LEU A 52 -1.20 13.99 -5.67
N PHE A 53 0.01 14.55 -5.73
CA PHE A 53 0.99 14.27 -6.77
C PHE A 53 2.31 13.67 -6.24
N GLY A 54 2.43 13.44 -4.92
CA GLY A 54 3.64 12.87 -4.35
C GLY A 54 4.87 13.77 -4.42
N GLY A 55 6.04 13.17 -4.50
CA GLY A 55 7.34 13.85 -4.44
C GLY A 55 8.24 13.65 -5.67
N GLY A 56 7.72 13.10 -6.76
CA GLY A 56 8.51 12.65 -7.91
C GLY A 56 9.32 13.73 -8.63
N HIS A 57 8.86 14.97 -8.58
CA HIS A 57 9.59 16.11 -9.13
C HIS A 57 10.99 16.33 -8.52
N LEU A 58 11.29 15.71 -7.37
CA LEU A 58 12.60 15.77 -6.72
C LEU A 58 13.58 14.70 -7.24
N ILE A 59 13.09 13.75 -8.04
CA ILE A 59 13.87 12.63 -8.53
C ILE A 59 14.53 12.99 -9.86
N LYS A 60 15.87 13.10 -9.88
CA LYS A 60 16.65 13.21 -11.11
C LYS A 60 17.07 11.82 -11.60
N ASP A 61 17.67 11.05 -10.71
CA ASP A 61 18.05 9.65 -10.92
C ASP A 61 18.14 8.94 -9.55
N PHE A 62 18.28 7.59 -9.58
CA PHE A 62 18.30 6.77 -8.37
C PHE A 62 19.50 7.07 -7.46
N TYR A 63 20.69 7.18 -8.04
CA TYR A 63 21.92 7.38 -7.26
C TYR A 63 21.94 8.75 -6.61
N TYR A 64 21.53 9.78 -7.33
CA TYR A 64 21.35 11.12 -6.77
C TYR A 64 20.37 11.14 -5.59
N CYS A 65 19.24 10.42 -5.73
CA CYS A 65 18.28 10.30 -4.64
C CYS A 65 18.87 9.62 -3.40
N LEU A 66 19.64 8.53 -3.59
CA LEU A 66 20.29 7.81 -2.49
C LEU A 66 21.31 8.68 -1.76
N GLU A 67 22.19 9.35 -2.51
CA GLU A 67 23.21 10.27 -1.98
C GLU A 67 22.57 11.37 -1.13
N ARG A 68 21.49 11.96 -1.63
CA ARG A 68 20.72 12.98 -0.90
C ARG A 68 20.07 12.44 0.37
N ILE A 69 19.52 11.24 0.36
CA ILE A 69 18.90 10.61 1.53
C ILE A 69 19.98 10.29 2.58
N GLU A 70 21.14 9.78 2.16
CA GLU A 70 22.24 9.45 3.06
C GLU A 70 22.86 10.71 3.68
N ASP A 71 23.11 11.74 2.88
CA ASP A 71 23.66 13.01 3.35
C ASP A 71 22.73 13.71 4.32
N GLU A 72 21.46 13.91 3.94
CA GLU A 72 20.46 14.53 4.82
C GLU A 72 20.23 13.72 6.11
N GLY A 73 20.14 12.40 5.99
CA GLY A 73 19.93 11.52 7.14
C GLY A 73 21.10 11.46 8.11
N SER A 74 22.34 11.64 7.61
CA SER A 74 23.54 11.68 8.44
C SER A 74 23.69 12.99 9.21
N ASN A 75 22.99 14.04 8.79
CA ASN A 75 23.09 15.39 9.35
C ASN A 75 21.85 15.82 10.15
N LEU A 76 21.00 14.86 10.55
CA LEU A 76 19.80 15.16 11.34
C LEU A 76 20.13 15.73 12.73
N THR A 77 19.39 16.76 13.12
CA THR A 77 19.47 17.37 14.46
C THR A 77 18.67 16.54 15.48
N ALA A 78 18.93 16.75 16.77
CA ALA A 78 18.17 16.10 17.84
C ALA A 78 16.67 16.40 17.77
N GLU A 79 16.28 17.59 17.32
CA GLU A 79 14.89 17.98 17.14
C GLU A 79 14.22 17.15 16.04
N GLN A 80 14.88 16.93 14.91
CA GLN A 80 14.35 16.11 13.79
C GLN A 80 14.11 14.65 14.19
N TYR A 81 14.85 14.11 15.15
CA TYR A 81 14.58 12.79 15.74
C TYR A 81 13.34 12.77 16.65
N SER A 82 12.85 13.92 17.11
CA SER A 82 11.65 14.00 17.95
C SER A 82 10.35 13.99 17.13
N TYR A 83 10.42 14.24 15.82
CA TYR A 83 9.25 14.22 14.96
C TYR A 83 8.74 12.79 14.74
N PRO A 84 7.43 12.60 14.50
CA PRO A 84 6.87 11.30 14.10
C PRO A 84 7.59 10.74 12.88
N GLU A 85 7.84 9.42 12.88
CA GLU A 85 8.45 8.74 11.73
C GLU A 85 7.57 8.84 10.47
N VAL A 86 6.25 8.89 10.67
CA VAL A 86 5.25 8.95 9.59
C VAL A 86 4.23 10.05 9.88
N GLU A 87 3.93 10.85 8.87
CA GLU A 87 2.85 11.84 8.88
C GLU A 87 1.97 11.67 7.65
N LYS A 88 0.72 11.22 7.85
CA LYS A 88 -0.25 11.15 6.75
C LYS A 88 -0.58 12.55 6.25
N ILE A 89 -0.48 12.75 4.93
CA ILE A 89 -0.81 14.01 4.24
C ILE A 89 -1.98 13.86 3.28
N SER A 90 -2.36 12.62 2.98
CA SER A 90 -3.57 12.31 2.18
C SER A 90 -3.96 10.84 2.37
N GLY A 91 -5.03 10.40 1.70
CA GLY A 91 -5.39 8.99 1.59
C GLY A 91 -4.37 8.14 0.81
N GLU A 92 -3.48 8.76 0.03
CA GLU A 92 -2.51 8.05 -0.82
C GLU A 92 -1.06 8.20 -0.31
N TYR A 93 -0.70 9.35 0.29
CA TYR A 93 0.69 9.68 0.62
C TYR A 93 0.89 10.06 2.08
N SER A 94 2.10 9.80 2.55
CA SER A 94 2.64 10.21 3.85
C SER A 94 4.03 10.84 3.70
N ARG A 95 4.40 11.72 4.62
CA ARG A 95 5.78 12.13 4.84
C ARG A 95 6.46 11.08 5.71
N LEU A 96 7.53 10.49 5.21
CA LEU A 96 8.41 9.57 5.93
C LEU A 96 9.64 10.35 6.39
N ASN A 97 9.73 10.58 7.69
CA ASN A 97 10.85 11.32 8.31
C ASN A 97 12.15 10.51 8.17
N LEU A 98 13.26 11.16 7.82
CA LEU A 98 14.54 10.48 7.64
C LEU A 98 15.15 9.94 8.95
N SER A 99 14.61 10.25 10.12
CA SER A 99 14.94 9.57 11.37
C SER A 99 14.75 8.05 11.32
N VAL A 100 13.92 7.55 10.40
CA VAL A 100 13.75 6.10 10.13
C VAL A 100 15.03 5.41 9.66
N LEU A 101 16.03 6.15 9.19
CA LEU A 101 17.34 5.60 8.79
C LEU A 101 18.11 4.96 9.95
N THR A 102 17.72 5.23 11.19
CA THR A 102 18.19 4.48 12.36
C THR A 102 17.71 3.02 12.38
N LYS A 103 16.67 2.69 11.59
CA LYS A 103 16.01 1.39 11.57
C LYS A 103 15.99 0.76 10.19
N LEU A 104 16.02 1.57 9.13
CA LEU A 104 15.97 1.15 7.72
C LEU A 104 17.22 1.59 6.97
N PRO A 105 17.76 0.75 6.09
CA PRO A 105 18.82 1.16 5.16
C PRO A 105 18.33 2.28 4.22
N TYR A 106 19.22 3.24 3.90
CA TYR A 106 18.90 4.36 3.03
C TYR A 106 18.43 3.94 1.62
N ASN A 107 18.94 2.82 1.10
CA ASN A 107 18.51 2.27 -0.19
C ASN A 107 17.06 1.75 -0.15
N VAL A 108 16.58 1.25 0.98
CA VAL A 108 15.17 0.85 1.18
C VAL A 108 14.27 2.07 1.15
N VAL A 109 14.63 3.12 1.90
CA VAL A 109 13.90 4.40 1.88
C VAL A 109 13.92 5.03 0.48
N GLY A 110 15.05 4.98 -0.21
CA GLY A 110 15.19 5.47 -1.58
C GLY A 110 14.28 4.73 -2.57
N LYS A 111 14.21 3.40 -2.49
CA LYS A 111 13.30 2.61 -3.32
C LYS A 111 11.82 2.90 -3.02
N MET A 112 11.45 3.08 -1.74
CA MET A 112 10.09 3.50 -1.37
C MET A 112 9.72 4.84 -1.99
N PHE A 113 10.62 5.82 -1.89
CA PHE A 113 10.42 7.14 -2.48
C PHE A 113 10.30 7.08 -4.01
N MET A 114 11.18 6.34 -4.68
CA MET A 114 11.15 6.19 -6.12
C MET A 114 9.91 5.44 -6.62
N ASP A 115 9.52 4.35 -5.94
CA ASP A 115 8.29 3.63 -6.33
C ASP A 115 7.05 4.48 -6.11
N SER A 116 7.05 5.29 -5.04
CA SER A 116 5.96 6.24 -4.77
C SER A 116 5.83 7.33 -5.82
N SER A 117 6.86 7.54 -6.63
CA SER A 117 6.89 8.55 -7.69
C SER A 117 6.53 8.00 -9.07
N LYS A 118 6.36 6.68 -9.20
CA LYS A 118 5.90 6.06 -10.45
C LYS A 118 4.40 6.26 -10.59
N GLY A 119 3.96 6.65 -11.78
CA GLY A 119 2.54 6.80 -12.09
C GLY A 119 1.90 8.10 -11.56
N GLU A 120 2.69 9.14 -11.31
CA GLU A 120 2.19 10.49 -11.01
C GLU A 120 1.46 11.09 -12.21
N GLU A 121 0.33 10.48 -12.59
CA GLU A 121 -0.54 11.09 -13.58
C GLU A 121 -1.23 12.30 -12.96
N LYS A 122 -0.98 13.46 -13.55
CA LYS A 122 -1.74 14.67 -13.28
C LYS A 122 -3.07 14.60 -14.06
N SER A 123 -3.92 13.65 -13.66
CA SER A 123 -5.21 13.48 -14.32
C SER A 123 -6.08 14.73 -14.16
N PRO A 124 -7.05 14.96 -15.05
CA PRO A 124 -8.00 16.07 -14.91
C PRO A 124 -8.69 16.10 -13.54
N GLU A 125 -9.03 14.92 -13.00
CA GLU A 125 -9.68 14.78 -11.70
C GLU A 125 -8.77 15.20 -10.55
N LYS A 126 -7.49 14.82 -10.57
CA LYS A 126 -6.49 15.27 -9.57
C LYS A 126 -6.25 16.77 -9.67
N LYS A 127 -6.26 17.34 -10.88
CA LYS A 127 -6.16 18.79 -11.07
C LYS A 127 -7.37 19.53 -10.50
N GLU A 128 -8.58 19.03 -10.74
CA GLU A 128 -9.80 19.61 -10.17
C GLU A 128 -9.79 19.54 -8.65
N ALA A 129 -9.43 18.38 -8.07
CA ALA A 129 -9.28 18.21 -6.63
C ALA A 129 -8.22 19.16 -6.04
N PHE A 130 -7.12 19.39 -6.75
CA PHE A 130 -6.09 20.32 -6.33
C PHE A 130 -6.62 21.77 -6.28
N LEU A 131 -7.28 22.25 -7.33
CA LEU A 131 -7.85 23.60 -7.36
C LEU A 131 -8.94 23.79 -6.32
N PHE A 132 -9.79 22.77 -6.11
CA PHE A 132 -10.78 22.77 -5.03
C PHE A 132 -10.12 22.90 -3.66
N SER A 133 -9.04 22.14 -3.41
CA SER A 133 -8.28 22.21 -2.15
C SER A 133 -7.67 23.58 -1.90
N LEU A 134 -7.18 24.26 -2.95
CA LEU A 134 -6.68 25.64 -2.82
C LEU A 134 -7.80 26.64 -2.47
N GLN A 135 -9.01 26.44 -3.02
CA GLN A 135 -10.15 27.26 -2.64
C GLN A 135 -10.53 27.04 -1.17
N LEU A 136 -10.54 25.79 -0.70
CA LEU A 136 -10.81 25.47 0.71
C LEU A 136 -9.81 26.17 1.65
N ILE A 137 -8.51 26.21 1.31
CA ILE A 137 -7.50 26.94 2.09
C ILE A 137 -7.82 28.45 2.17
N LYS A 138 -8.30 29.06 1.08
CA LYS A 138 -8.72 30.46 1.09
C LYS A 138 -9.91 30.65 2.02
N ASP A 139 -10.92 29.80 1.93
CA ASP A 139 -12.11 29.85 2.78
C ASP A 139 -11.76 29.66 4.26
N MET A 140 -10.84 28.76 4.59
CA MET A 140 -10.29 28.58 5.95
C MET A 140 -9.56 29.83 6.45
N SER A 141 -8.78 30.48 5.58
CA SER A 141 -8.06 31.71 5.94
C SER A 141 -9.00 32.89 6.26
N GLU A 142 -10.13 32.99 5.55
CA GLU A 142 -11.18 33.99 5.84
C GLU A 142 -11.86 33.74 7.20
N LYS A 143 -11.94 32.48 7.62
CA LYS A 143 -12.45 32.06 8.94
C LYS A 143 -11.42 32.18 10.07
N GLY A 144 -10.15 32.49 9.75
CA GLY A 144 -9.06 32.54 10.73
C GLY A 144 -8.57 31.16 11.19
N GLU A 145 -8.78 30.14 10.40
CA GLU A 145 -8.39 28.72 10.67
C GLU A 145 -6.98 28.38 10.12
N THR A 146 -6.24 29.37 9.63
CA THR A 146 -4.89 29.22 9.08
C THR A 146 -3.89 30.08 9.85
N PRO A 147 -2.58 29.74 9.86
CA PRO A 147 -1.55 30.54 10.52
C PRO A 147 -1.18 31.82 9.75
N PHE A 148 -1.75 32.04 8.57
CA PHE A 148 -1.53 33.21 7.73
C PHE A 148 -2.87 33.94 7.45
N SER A 149 -2.80 35.22 7.08
CA SER A 149 -3.99 36.04 6.86
C SER A 149 -4.71 35.71 5.55
N ALA A 150 -6.00 36.02 5.47
CA ALA A 150 -6.81 35.87 4.24
C ALA A 150 -6.20 36.64 3.05
N LEU A 151 -5.59 37.79 3.29
CA LEU A 151 -4.95 38.56 2.23
C LEU A 151 -3.70 37.87 1.67
N GLU A 152 -2.86 37.32 2.53
CA GLU A 152 -1.67 36.54 2.13
C GLU A 152 -2.08 35.30 1.35
N ALA A 153 -3.06 34.53 1.88
CA ALA A 153 -3.61 33.37 1.20
C ALA A 153 -4.12 33.72 -0.20
N LYS A 154 -4.98 34.74 -0.29
CA LYS A 154 -5.56 35.19 -1.55
C LYS A 154 -4.48 35.57 -2.55
N ASN A 155 -3.55 36.43 -2.17
CA ASN A 155 -2.53 36.95 -3.09
C ASN A 155 -1.62 35.82 -3.62
N TYR A 156 -1.19 34.92 -2.76
CA TYR A 156 -0.32 33.83 -3.16
C TYR A 156 -1.06 32.79 -4.02
N ILE A 157 -2.23 32.34 -3.56
CA ILE A 157 -2.98 31.28 -4.24
C ILE A 157 -3.51 31.76 -5.58
N ASP A 158 -4.05 33.00 -5.69
CA ASP A 158 -4.52 33.56 -6.96
C ASP A 158 -3.37 33.65 -7.97
N SER A 159 -2.19 34.14 -7.55
CA SER A 159 -1.00 34.19 -8.41
C SER A 159 -0.53 32.78 -8.84
N TYR A 160 -0.59 31.78 -7.95
CA TYR A 160 -0.25 30.40 -8.26
C TYR A 160 -1.24 29.79 -9.27
N ILE A 161 -2.55 30.02 -9.08
CA ILE A 161 -3.60 29.57 -10.02
C ILE A 161 -3.44 30.21 -11.39
N ASP A 162 -3.10 31.50 -11.46
CA ASP A 162 -2.83 32.18 -12.73
C ASP A 162 -1.68 31.52 -13.48
N GLU A 163 -0.63 31.08 -12.77
CA GLU A 163 0.50 30.38 -13.39
C GLU A 163 0.12 28.95 -13.82
N VAL A 164 -0.66 28.22 -13.02
CA VAL A 164 -1.23 26.92 -13.40
C VAL A 164 -2.07 27.04 -14.67
N ASN A 165 -2.86 28.11 -14.81
CA ASN A 165 -3.67 28.35 -16.01
C ASN A 165 -2.83 28.64 -17.26
N LYS A 166 -1.65 29.26 -17.10
CA LYS A 166 -0.70 29.50 -18.21
C LYS A 166 0.07 28.24 -18.59
N THR A 167 0.53 27.46 -17.61
CA THR A 167 1.33 26.23 -17.84
C THR A 167 0.48 25.02 -18.19
N GLY A 168 -0.80 25.04 -17.82
CA GLY A 168 -1.74 23.94 -18.01
C GLY A 168 -1.77 22.94 -16.85
N GLU A 169 -0.76 22.92 -15.95
CA GLU A 169 -0.61 21.90 -14.91
C GLU A 169 -0.15 22.49 -13.57
N PRO A 170 -0.60 21.91 -12.44
CA PRO A 170 -0.01 22.18 -11.11
C PRO A 170 1.49 21.89 -11.11
N PHE A 171 2.25 22.71 -10.41
CA PHE A 171 3.71 22.55 -10.28
C PHE A 171 4.14 22.59 -8.79
N PRO A 172 5.26 21.92 -8.45
CA PRO A 172 5.75 21.87 -7.08
C PRO A 172 6.30 23.22 -6.63
N VAL A 173 6.14 23.52 -5.34
CA VAL A 173 6.72 24.69 -4.69
C VAL A 173 7.65 24.28 -3.54
N SER A 174 8.62 25.14 -3.20
CA SER A 174 9.49 24.95 -2.04
C SER A 174 8.77 25.37 -0.76
N HIS A 175 9.24 24.84 0.38
CA HIS A 175 8.85 25.40 1.68
C HIS A 175 9.27 26.86 1.80
N SER A 176 8.50 27.61 2.57
CA SER A 176 8.87 28.97 2.96
C SER A 176 10.15 28.97 3.78
N LYS A 177 10.80 30.13 3.86
CA LYS A 177 11.95 30.31 4.71
C LYS A 177 11.57 30.16 6.18
N GLU A 178 10.44 30.72 6.57
CA GLU A 178 9.86 30.69 7.91
C GLU A 178 9.62 29.24 8.36
N TYR A 179 9.06 28.40 7.49
CA TYR A 179 8.83 26.99 7.75
C TYR A 179 10.17 26.23 7.87
N THR A 180 11.07 26.46 6.92
CA THR A 180 12.36 25.78 6.87
C THR A 180 13.22 26.11 8.09
N ASP A 181 13.29 27.39 8.47
CA ASP A 181 14.04 27.86 9.63
C ASP A 181 13.46 27.37 10.96
N ALA A 182 12.13 27.16 11.02
CA ALA A 182 11.44 26.74 12.23
C ALA A 182 11.44 25.22 12.43
N TYR A 183 11.36 24.43 11.36
CA TYR A 183 11.08 22.99 11.46
C TYR A 183 12.15 22.09 10.83
N HIS A 184 13.09 22.64 10.08
CA HIS A 184 14.18 21.90 9.42
C HIS A 184 13.70 20.59 8.77
N PRO A 185 12.72 20.62 7.83
CA PRO A 185 12.03 19.43 7.31
C PRO A 185 13.01 18.46 6.63
N ALA A 186 13.04 17.22 7.11
CA ALA A 186 13.88 16.15 6.57
C ALA A 186 13.02 14.89 6.37
N TYR A 187 12.31 14.81 5.25
CA TYR A 187 11.39 13.72 4.95
C TYR A 187 11.37 13.36 3.45
N ARG A 188 10.81 12.20 3.14
CA ARG A 188 10.41 11.81 1.78
C ARG A 188 8.92 11.53 1.74
N VAL A 189 8.29 11.91 0.62
CA VAL A 189 6.87 11.59 0.39
C VAL A 189 6.79 10.19 -0.18
N VAL A 190 6.10 9.29 0.51
CA VAL A 190 5.94 7.88 0.12
C VAL A 190 4.47 7.48 0.16
N LYS A 191 4.10 6.46 -0.61
CA LYS A 191 2.76 5.87 -0.56
C LYS A 191 2.45 5.32 0.82
N ASN A 192 1.19 5.41 1.23
CA ASN A 192 0.73 4.94 2.54
C ASN A 192 0.99 3.45 2.74
N VAL A 193 0.98 2.62 1.69
CA VAL A 193 1.32 1.20 1.80
C VAL A 193 2.71 0.97 2.41
N TYR A 194 3.67 1.85 2.17
CA TYR A 194 5.00 1.79 2.81
C TYR A 194 4.99 2.36 4.21
N ALA A 195 4.39 3.54 4.37
CA ALA A 195 4.38 4.28 5.63
C ALA A 195 3.60 3.54 6.74
N ASP A 196 2.39 3.08 6.46
CA ASP A 196 1.53 2.37 7.41
C ASP A 196 2.10 0.99 7.79
N ASN A 197 2.88 0.38 6.89
CA ASN A 197 3.47 -0.94 7.09
C ASN A 197 4.98 -0.89 7.38
N LEU A 198 5.50 0.24 7.84
CA LEU A 198 6.92 0.46 8.10
C LEU A 198 7.57 -0.65 8.95
N LYS A 199 6.83 -1.21 9.92
CA LYS A 199 7.31 -2.30 10.79
C LYS A 199 7.68 -3.57 10.00
N VAL A 200 6.95 -3.87 8.91
CA VAL A 200 7.25 -5.02 8.05
C VAL A 200 8.57 -4.80 7.33
N PHE A 201 8.75 -3.61 6.74
CA PHE A 201 9.98 -3.27 6.02
C PHE A 201 11.21 -3.28 6.94
N VAL A 202 11.07 -2.75 8.16
CA VAL A 202 12.12 -2.81 9.19
C VAL A 202 12.46 -4.26 9.54
N ARG A 203 11.45 -5.11 9.74
CA ARG A 203 11.67 -6.51 10.11
C ARG A 203 12.33 -7.30 8.98
N LEU A 204 11.85 -7.15 7.74
CA LEU A 204 12.43 -7.80 6.56
C LEU A 204 13.86 -7.31 6.30
N SER A 205 14.14 -6.01 6.39
CA SER A 205 15.49 -5.48 6.21
C SER A 205 16.47 -6.11 7.20
N ARG A 206 16.08 -6.31 8.46
CA ARG A 206 16.90 -6.95 9.49
C ARG A 206 17.14 -8.44 9.19
N LEU A 207 16.10 -9.17 8.77
CA LEU A 207 16.23 -10.58 8.41
C LEU A 207 17.14 -10.75 7.19
N ILE A 208 16.94 -9.95 6.14
CA ILE A 208 17.77 -10.00 4.92
C ILE A 208 19.24 -9.67 5.23
N ALA A 209 19.48 -8.74 6.15
CA ALA A 209 20.85 -8.36 6.55
C ALA A 209 21.63 -9.49 7.22
N THR A 210 20.99 -10.57 7.69
CA THR A 210 21.67 -11.76 8.22
C THR A 210 22.42 -12.54 7.13
N GLY A 211 22.07 -12.32 5.85
CA GLY A 211 22.66 -13.04 4.71
C GLY A 211 22.06 -14.43 4.46
N ASN A 212 21.13 -14.89 5.28
CA ASN A 212 20.43 -16.18 5.13
C ASN A 212 19.28 -16.08 4.12
N PHE A 213 18.74 -17.23 3.68
CA PHE A 213 17.44 -17.26 3.03
C PHE A 213 16.36 -16.84 4.02
N VAL A 214 15.43 -16.02 3.56
CA VAL A 214 14.30 -15.50 4.34
C VAL A 214 13.01 -15.88 3.65
N SER A 215 12.08 -16.46 4.39
CA SER A 215 10.75 -16.77 3.91
C SER A 215 9.70 -15.92 4.66
N CYS A 216 8.81 -15.28 3.92
CA CYS A 216 7.73 -14.46 4.45
C CYS A 216 6.39 -15.08 4.01
N ALA A 217 5.50 -15.35 4.96
CA ALA A 217 4.14 -15.80 4.67
C ALA A 217 3.13 -14.67 4.92
N ILE A 218 2.24 -14.42 3.95
CA ILE A 218 1.20 -13.38 4.02
C ILE A 218 -0.16 -14.07 3.89
N ASP A 219 -0.88 -14.19 4.99
CA ASP A 219 -2.21 -14.80 5.06
C ASP A 219 -3.30 -13.77 5.39
N GLY A 220 -4.55 -14.15 5.23
CA GLY A 220 -5.71 -13.30 5.48
C GLY A 220 -6.84 -13.63 4.52
N MET A 221 -8.00 -13.00 4.72
CA MET A 221 -9.19 -13.25 3.89
C MET A 221 -8.98 -12.80 2.42
N THR A 222 -9.75 -13.36 1.51
CA THR A 222 -9.82 -12.88 0.12
C THR A 222 -10.18 -11.39 0.10
N ALA A 223 -9.61 -10.65 -0.85
CA ALA A 223 -9.78 -9.19 -1.00
C ALA A 223 -9.33 -8.35 0.22
N SER A 224 -8.34 -8.83 0.99
CA SER A 224 -7.74 -8.05 2.09
C SER A 224 -6.53 -7.21 1.66
N GLY A 225 -6.11 -7.26 0.39
CA GLY A 225 -4.95 -6.51 -0.11
C GLY A 225 -3.62 -7.27 -0.01
N LYS A 226 -3.63 -8.62 0.18
CA LYS A 226 -2.40 -9.44 0.29
C LYS A 226 -1.52 -9.38 -0.94
N THR A 227 -2.12 -9.52 -2.12
CA THR A 227 -1.39 -9.52 -3.40
C THR A 227 -0.76 -8.17 -3.66
N GLU A 228 -1.53 -7.10 -3.48
CA GLU A 228 -1.07 -5.71 -3.63
C GLU A 228 0.07 -5.41 -2.64
N PHE A 229 -0.02 -5.95 -1.42
CA PHE A 229 1.05 -5.79 -0.43
C PHE A 229 2.29 -6.62 -0.79
N ALA A 230 2.14 -7.83 -1.30
CA ALA A 230 3.26 -8.65 -1.79
C ALA A 230 3.97 -7.96 -2.97
N ASP A 231 3.22 -7.35 -3.88
CA ASP A 231 3.75 -6.54 -4.98
C ASP A 231 4.51 -5.32 -4.45
N ALA A 232 3.97 -4.62 -3.44
CA ALA A 232 4.67 -3.52 -2.78
C ALA A 232 6.01 -3.97 -2.14
N LEU A 233 6.07 -5.17 -1.56
CA LEU A 233 7.33 -5.74 -1.06
C LEU A 233 8.31 -6.00 -2.20
N SER A 234 7.86 -6.52 -3.34
CA SER A 234 8.71 -6.82 -4.49
C SER A 234 9.26 -5.58 -5.19
N ASN A 235 8.58 -4.45 -5.08
CA ASN A 235 9.10 -3.16 -5.57
C ASN A 235 10.31 -2.67 -4.76
N ILE A 236 10.41 -3.10 -3.50
CA ILE A 236 11.47 -2.67 -2.57
C ILE A 236 12.58 -3.72 -2.44
N PHE A 237 12.23 -4.99 -2.33
CA PHE A 237 13.16 -6.10 -2.15
C PHE A 237 13.20 -7.00 -3.38
N GLU A 238 14.39 -7.46 -3.76
CA GLU A 238 14.51 -8.54 -4.74
C GLU A 238 14.00 -9.83 -4.11
N CYS A 239 12.88 -10.35 -4.62
CA CYS A 239 12.24 -11.54 -4.05
C CYS A 239 11.47 -12.34 -5.10
N ASN A 240 11.22 -13.61 -4.77
CA ASN A 240 10.20 -14.40 -5.45
C ASN A 240 8.87 -14.20 -4.76
N ILE A 241 7.77 -14.13 -5.53
CA ILE A 241 6.40 -14.20 -5.01
C ILE A 241 5.76 -15.49 -5.48
N PHE A 242 5.21 -16.25 -4.53
CA PHE A 242 4.45 -17.47 -4.73
C PHE A 242 3.01 -17.26 -4.27
N HIS A 243 2.06 -17.52 -5.17
CA HIS A 243 0.64 -17.39 -4.90
C HIS A 243 0.04 -18.74 -4.52
N THR A 244 -0.60 -18.85 -3.37
CA THR A 244 -1.29 -20.10 -3.00
C THR A 244 -2.38 -20.45 -4.03
N GLU A 245 -2.94 -19.46 -4.72
CA GLU A 245 -3.96 -19.66 -5.77
C GLU A 245 -3.48 -20.50 -6.96
N ASP A 246 -2.16 -20.57 -7.23
CA ASP A 246 -1.56 -21.45 -8.25
C ASP A 246 -1.76 -22.94 -7.92
N PHE A 247 -2.17 -23.24 -6.69
CA PHE A 247 -2.35 -24.58 -6.15
C PHE A 247 -3.81 -24.95 -5.91
N ARG A 248 -4.74 -24.28 -6.57
CA ARG A 248 -6.17 -24.61 -6.48
C ARG A 248 -6.43 -26.05 -6.96
N LEU A 249 -7.32 -26.74 -6.25
CA LEU A 249 -7.81 -28.04 -6.66
C LEU A 249 -8.87 -27.91 -7.78
N PRO A 250 -8.87 -28.80 -8.77
CA PRO A 250 -9.97 -28.90 -9.72
C PRO A 250 -11.32 -29.14 -9.01
N PRO A 251 -12.44 -28.60 -9.50
CA PRO A 251 -13.75 -28.70 -8.84
C PRO A 251 -14.15 -30.13 -8.47
N VAL A 252 -13.80 -31.13 -9.30
CA VAL A 252 -14.08 -32.54 -9.05
C VAL A 252 -13.31 -33.10 -7.83
N MET A 253 -12.15 -32.52 -7.51
CA MET A 253 -11.36 -32.94 -6.34
C MET A 253 -11.81 -32.25 -5.07
N ARG A 254 -12.36 -31.04 -5.14
CA ARG A 254 -12.85 -30.30 -3.96
C ARG A 254 -13.94 -31.03 -3.20
N THR A 255 -14.82 -31.77 -3.89
CA THR A 255 -15.89 -32.54 -3.26
C THR A 255 -15.42 -33.76 -2.46
N LYS A 256 -14.29 -34.36 -2.83
CA LYS A 256 -13.73 -35.51 -2.11
C LYS A 256 -13.02 -35.13 -0.82
N VAL A 257 -12.47 -33.94 -0.76
CA VAL A 257 -11.75 -33.40 0.40
C VAL A 257 -12.74 -32.88 1.46
N ASN A 258 -13.96 -32.44 1.06
CA ASN A 258 -14.99 -31.92 1.95
C ASN A 258 -15.55 -32.95 2.97
N MET A 259 -15.30 -34.23 2.79
CA MET A 259 -15.78 -35.28 3.72
C MET A 259 -14.90 -35.45 4.96
N SER A 260 -13.71 -34.87 5.03
CA SER A 260 -12.77 -35.01 6.15
C SER A 260 -12.56 -33.75 7.00
N GLY A 261 -13.49 -32.75 6.88
CA GLY A 261 -13.66 -31.73 7.99
C GLY A 261 -12.89 -30.48 7.83
N ILE A 262 -12.00 -29.97 7.29
CA ILE A 262 -11.45 -28.64 6.98
C ILE A 262 -10.80 -28.68 5.61
N SER A 263 -11.65 -28.70 4.63
CA SER A 263 -11.21 -28.83 3.26
C SER A 263 -10.77 -27.46 2.75
N THR A 264 -9.53 -27.39 2.41
CA THR A 264 -9.00 -26.33 1.58
C THR A 264 -9.42 -26.61 0.13
N ASP A 265 -9.78 -25.56 -0.61
CA ASP A 265 -9.91 -25.65 -2.08
C ASP A 265 -8.52 -25.73 -2.75
N PHE A 266 -7.46 -25.97 -1.98
CA PHE A 266 -6.06 -25.90 -2.35
C PHE A 266 -5.33 -27.23 -2.10
N ASP A 267 -4.40 -27.57 -2.97
CA ASP A 267 -3.53 -28.72 -2.87
C ASP A 267 -2.30 -28.39 -2.01
N LEU A 268 -2.49 -28.43 -0.70
CA LEU A 268 -1.42 -28.10 0.26
C LEU A 268 -0.25 -29.09 0.19
N ASP A 269 -0.49 -30.34 -0.17
CA ASP A 269 0.58 -31.35 -0.26
C ASP A 269 1.48 -31.06 -1.47
N ARG A 270 0.88 -30.68 -2.61
CA ARG A 270 1.62 -30.22 -3.78
C ARG A 270 2.33 -28.88 -3.51
N PHE A 271 1.65 -27.95 -2.83
CA PHE A 271 2.24 -26.66 -2.47
C PHE A 271 3.48 -26.86 -1.58
N LYS A 272 3.36 -27.72 -0.57
CA LYS A 272 4.50 -28.04 0.29
C LYS A 272 5.66 -28.61 -0.51
N LYS A 273 5.40 -29.60 -1.33
CA LYS A 273 6.42 -30.31 -2.12
C LYS A 273 7.04 -29.46 -3.21
N GLU A 274 6.27 -28.61 -3.91
CA GLU A 274 6.77 -27.85 -5.06
C GLU A 274 7.30 -26.46 -4.69
N ILE A 275 6.93 -25.90 -3.53
CA ILE A 275 7.36 -24.59 -3.08
C ILE A 275 8.08 -24.63 -1.74
N VAL A 276 7.39 -25.05 -0.66
CA VAL A 276 7.92 -24.90 0.71
C VAL A 276 9.25 -25.65 0.88
N ASP A 277 9.35 -26.85 0.33
CA ASP A 277 10.55 -27.68 0.43
C ASP A 277 11.73 -27.14 -0.43
N HIS A 278 11.50 -26.12 -1.28
CA HIS A 278 12.50 -25.51 -2.17
C HIS A 278 12.85 -24.03 -1.84
N LEU A 279 12.25 -23.43 -0.80
CA LEU A 279 12.46 -22.01 -0.48
C LEU A 279 13.92 -21.65 -0.10
N GLN A 280 14.73 -22.64 0.25
CA GLN A 280 16.14 -22.46 0.61
C GLN A 280 17.11 -23.05 -0.42
N ASP A 281 16.60 -23.49 -1.57
CA ASP A 281 17.43 -24.07 -2.61
C ASP A 281 18.31 -23.00 -3.29
N THR A 282 19.52 -23.40 -3.64
CA THR A 282 20.47 -22.58 -4.39
C THR A 282 20.38 -22.81 -5.91
N GLU A 283 19.59 -23.78 -6.33
CA GLU A 283 19.36 -24.11 -7.72
C GLU A 283 17.95 -23.73 -8.16
N SER A 284 17.79 -23.49 -9.45
CA SER A 284 16.47 -23.18 -10.04
C SER A 284 15.56 -24.41 -10.01
N PHE A 285 14.30 -24.21 -9.68
CA PHE A 285 13.27 -25.23 -9.70
C PHE A 285 12.07 -24.80 -10.54
N SER A 286 11.04 -25.61 -10.64
CA SER A 286 9.80 -25.21 -11.32
C SER A 286 8.59 -25.83 -10.65
N TYR A 287 7.47 -25.11 -10.67
CA TYR A 287 6.20 -25.57 -10.12
C TYR A 287 5.04 -25.41 -11.11
N GLY A 288 3.96 -26.16 -10.88
CA GLY A 288 2.79 -26.11 -11.73
C GLY A 288 1.82 -25.02 -11.33
N ILE A 289 1.33 -24.25 -12.30
CA ILE A 289 0.31 -23.22 -12.13
C ILE A 289 -1.07 -23.75 -12.50
N TYR A 290 -2.05 -23.58 -11.60
CA TYR A 290 -3.44 -23.90 -11.88
C TYR A 290 -4.05 -22.89 -12.85
N ASN A 291 -4.55 -23.38 -13.98
CA ASN A 291 -5.27 -22.58 -14.95
C ASN A 291 -6.79 -22.63 -14.65
N VAL A 292 -7.34 -21.48 -14.25
CA VAL A 292 -8.76 -21.36 -13.85
C VAL A 292 -9.71 -21.68 -15.01
N GLU A 293 -9.42 -21.20 -16.22
CA GLU A 293 -10.24 -21.42 -17.42
C GLU A 293 -10.27 -22.90 -17.83
N LYS A 294 -9.09 -23.51 -17.87
CA LYS A 294 -8.94 -24.93 -18.24
C LYS A 294 -9.19 -25.90 -17.08
N ARG A 295 -9.31 -25.38 -15.86
CA ARG A 295 -9.53 -26.13 -14.63
C ARG A 295 -8.52 -27.25 -14.39
N LYS A 296 -7.25 -27.00 -14.78
CA LYS A 296 -6.14 -27.96 -14.64
C LYS A 296 -4.80 -27.24 -14.51
N CYS A 297 -3.80 -27.99 -14.04
CA CYS A 297 -2.41 -27.54 -14.05
C CYS A 297 -1.81 -27.88 -15.42
N ASP A 298 -1.60 -26.90 -16.30
CA ASP A 298 -1.11 -27.11 -17.66
C ASP A 298 0.13 -26.30 -18.02
N LYS A 299 0.61 -25.48 -17.09
CA LYS A 299 1.83 -24.68 -17.23
C LYS A 299 2.74 -24.87 -16.02
N ARG A 300 4.04 -24.79 -16.23
CA ARG A 300 5.03 -24.72 -15.17
C ARG A 300 5.74 -23.35 -15.21
N LYS A 301 6.00 -22.79 -14.03
CA LYS A 301 6.78 -21.56 -13.82
C LYS A 301 8.16 -21.96 -13.32
N ALA A 302 9.20 -21.53 -14.03
CA ALA A 302 10.57 -21.66 -13.56
C ALA A 302 10.87 -20.55 -12.53
N VAL A 303 11.61 -20.92 -11.50
CA VAL A 303 11.97 -20.03 -10.39
C VAL A 303 13.48 -20.06 -10.23
N ALA A 304 14.11 -18.89 -10.30
CA ALA A 304 15.52 -18.71 -9.93
C ALA A 304 15.65 -18.48 -8.41
N PRO A 305 16.74 -18.92 -7.79
CA PRO A 305 16.97 -18.68 -6.37
C PRO A 305 16.98 -17.21 -6.02
N GLN A 306 16.27 -16.82 -4.98
CA GLN A 306 16.31 -15.48 -4.37
C GLN A 306 16.45 -15.61 -2.86
N ARG A 307 17.12 -14.64 -2.23
CA ARG A 307 17.29 -14.66 -0.77
C ARG A 307 15.98 -14.43 -0.02
N LEU A 308 15.08 -13.62 -0.57
CA LEU A 308 13.74 -13.42 -0.02
C LEU A 308 12.72 -14.15 -0.88
N ASN A 309 11.91 -14.97 -0.22
CA ASN A 309 10.79 -15.68 -0.81
C ASN A 309 9.50 -15.28 -0.08
N VAL A 310 8.55 -14.70 -0.78
CA VAL A 310 7.25 -14.28 -0.25
C VAL A 310 6.20 -15.27 -0.72
N VAL A 311 5.49 -15.88 0.20
CA VAL A 311 4.33 -16.74 -0.05
C VAL A 311 3.08 -15.99 0.35
N GLU A 312 2.23 -15.60 -0.61
CA GLU A 312 1.01 -14.88 -0.33
C GLU A 312 -0.23 -15.69 -0.68
N GLY A 313 -1.28 -15.42 0.05
CA GLY A 313 -2.61 -15.95 -0.19
C GLY A 313 -3.21 -16.69 1.01
N LEU A 314 -4.50 -16.97 0.89
CA LEU A 314 -5.21 -17.77 1.88
C LEU A 314 -4.54 -19.14 2.03
N TYR A 315 -4.37 -19.63 3.24
CA TYR A 315 -3.67 -20.86 3.61
C TYR A 315 -2.13 -20.81 3.55
N SER A 316 -1.50 -19.67 3.30
CA SER A 316 -0.04 -19.56 3.33
C SER A 316 0.56 -19.91 4.70
N MET A 317 -0.19 -19.66 5.79
CA MET A 317 0.21 -20.03 7.16
C MET A 317 -0.50 -21.27 7.68
N HIS A 318 -1.04 -22.12 6.80
CA HIS A 318 -1.76 -23.33 7.23
C HIS A 318 -0.85 -24.29 8.01
N PRO A 319 -1.26 -24.80 9.22
CA PRO A 319 -0.43 -25.64 10.06
C PRO A 319 0.13 -26.91 9.38
N LYS A 320 -0.58 -27.43 8.38
CA LYS A 320 -0.14 -28.60 7.57
C LYS A 320 1.17 -28.33 6.81
N LEU A 321 1.48 -27.07 6.51
CA LEU A 321 2.73 -26.68 5.85
C LEU A 321 3.93 -26.68 6.81
N GLY A 322 3.68 -26.67 8.12
CA GLY A 322 4.69 -26.42 9.15
C GLY A 322 5.06 -24.93 9.23
N LYS A 323 5.90 -24.58 10.19
CA LYS A 323 6.43 -23.21 10.28
C LYS A 323 7.68 -23.10 9.37
N TYR A 324 7.46 -22.79 8.09
CA TYR A 324 8.51 -22.63 7.08
C TYR A 324 8.97 -21.18 6.91
N TYR A 325 8.27 -20.24 7.51
CA TYR A 325 8.51 -18.79 7.36
C TYR A 325 9.21 -18.21 8.58
N ASP A 326 10.06 -17.21 8.32
CA ASP A 326 10.78 -16.41 9.32
C ASP A 326 9.94 -15.20 9.76
N LEU A 327 8.99 -14.77 8.90
CA LEU A 327 8.04 -13.70 9.17
C LEU A 327 6.65 -14.09 8.68
N GLY A 328 5.71 -14.19 9.61
CA GLY A 328 4.29 -14.37 9.32
C GLY A 328 3.54 -13.04 9.42
N ILE A 329 2.80 -12.69 8.37
CA ILE A 329 2.00 -11.47 8.29
C ILE A 329 0.54 -11.87 8.09
N TYR A 330 -0.33 -11.33 8.93
CA TYR A 330 -1.78 -11.40 8.73
C TYR A 330 -2.29 -10.07 8.19
N VAL A 331 -2.93 -10.10 7.01
CA VAL A 331 -3.56 -8.92 6.43
C VAL A 331 -5.02 -8.90 6.84
N ASP A 332 -5.34 -7.99 7.73
CA ASP A 332 -6.70 -7.71 8.19
C ASP A 332 -7.41 -6.77 7.21
N ALA A 333 -8.70 -6.93 7.07
CA ALA A 333 -9.55 -6.02 6.29
C ALA A 333 -10.93 -5.98 6.91
N ASP A 334 -11.55 -4.81 6.90
CA ASP A 334 -12.93 -4.71 7.35
C ASP A 334 -13.93 -5.29 6.33
N ASP A 335 -15.09 -5.70 6.82
CA ASP A 335 -16.12 -6.36 6.01
C ASP A 335 -16.66 -5.41 4.90
N VAL A 336 -16.64 -4.09 5.11
CA VAL A 336 -17.12 -3.08 4.14
C VAL A 336 -16.17 -2.97 2.98
N TYR A 337 -14.87 -2.88 3.27
CA TYR A 337 -13.83 -2.85 2.25
C TYR A 337 -13.85 -4.13 1.40
N GLN A 338 -13.92 -5.31 2.04
CA GLN A 338 -14.01 -6.58 1.33
C GLN A 338 -15.26 -6.67 0.43
N ALA A 339 -16.42 -6.25 0.97
CA ALA A 339 -17.66 -6.23 0.21
C ALA A 339 -17.54 -5.34 -1.04
N LYS A 340 -16.91 -4.17 -0.90
CA LYS A 340 -16.63 -3.24 -2.00
C LYS A 340 -15.76 -3.91 -3.07
N VAL A 341 -14.57 -4.38 -2.70
CA VAL A 341 -13.59 -4.98 -3.65
C VAL A 341 -14.18 -6.19 -4.37
N ILE A 342 -14.89 -7.06 -3.66
CA ILE A 342 -15.50 -8.25 -4.25
C ILE A 342 -16.67 -7.87 -5.15
N SER A 343 -17.49 -6.87 -4.77
CA SER A 343 -18.60 -6.39 -5.59
C SER A 343 -18.13 -5.71 -6.87
N GLU A 344 -17.05 -4.94 -6.81
CA GLU A 344 -16.41 -4.33 -7.98
C GLU A 344 -15.91 -5.38 -8.98
N LYS A 345 -15.34 -6.48 -8.46
CA LYS A 345 -14.77 -7.55 -9.29
C LYS A 345 -15.81 -8.51 -9.87
N TYR A 346 -16.85 -8.86 -9.11
CA TYR A 346 -17.79 -9.95 -9.44
C TYR A 346 -19.26 -9.50 -9.48
N GLY A 347 -19.55 -8.23 -9.25
CA GLY A 347 -20.90 -7.70 -9.11
C GLY A 347 -21.58 -8.11 -7.81
N VAL A 348 -22.74 -7.51 -7.53
CA VAL A 348 -23.52 -7.75 -6.29
C VAL A 348 -23.94 -9.21 -6.12
N ILE A 349 -24.30 -9.88 -7.23
CA ILE A 349 -24.69 -11.31 -7.20
C ILE A 349 -23.46 -12.17 -6.87
N GLY A 350 -22.30 -11.88 -7.47
CA GLY A 350 -21.05 -12.57 -7.18
C GLY A 350 -20.61 -12.39 -5.73
N TYR A 351 -20.77 -11.18 -5.17
CA TYR A 351 -20.52 -10.92 -3.75
C TYR A 351 -21.41 -11.79 -2.83
N ARG A 352 -22.73 -11.87 -3.09
CA ARG A 352 -23.63 -12.72 -2.29
C ARG A 352 -23.20 -14.18 -2.29
N GLN A 353 -22.89 -14.73 -3.46
CA GLN A 353 -22.42 -16.11 -3.58
C GLN A 353 -21.10 -16.33 -2.85
N PHE A 354 -20.20 -15.36 -2.92
CA PHE A 354 -18.94 -15.38 -2.21
C PHE A 354 -19.14 -15.33 -0.69
N ALA A 355 -19.98 -14.42 -0.21
CA ALA A 355 -20.28 -14.22 1.21
C ALA A 355 -20.90 -15.48 1.85
N GLU A 356 -21.85 -16.12 1.15
CA GLU A 356 -22.55 -17.31 1.65
C GLU A 356 -21.69 -18.58 1.68
N ALA A 357 -20.69 -18.70 0.82
CA ALA A 357 -19.92 -19.92 0.70
C ALA A 357 -18.43 -19.73 1.04
N SER A 358 -17.73 -18.83 0.37
CA SER A 358 -16.27 -18.70 0.47
C SER A 358 -15.87 -18.00 1.76
N MET A 359 -16.48 -16.84 2.08
CA MET A 359 -16.13 -16.12 3.30
C MET A 359 -16.37 -16.94 4.58
N VAL A 360 -17.44 -17.74 4.62
CA VAL A 360 -17.72 -18.62 5.77
C VAL A 360 -16.61 -19.66 5.97
N ARG A 361 -16.12 -20.25 4.88
CA ARG A 361 -15.02 -21.23 4.93
C ARG A 361 -13.69 -20.59 5.30
N GLU A 362 -13.43 -19.40 4.76
CA GLU A 362 -12.21 -18.64 5.05
C GLU A 362 -12.18 -18.21 6.52
N LYS A 363 -13.25 -17.63 7.05
CA LYS A 363 -13.39 -17.28 8.48
C LYS A 363 -13.16 -18.53 9.37
N LYS A 364 -13.80 -19.65 9.02
CA LYS A 364 -13.62 -20.91 9.77
C LYS A 364 -12.16 -21.39 9.75
N TYR A 365 -11.48 -21.30 8.62
CA TYR A 365 -10.05 -21.64 8.52
C TYR A 365 -9.20 -20.77 9.43
N LEU A 366 -9.35 -19.45 9.30
CA LEU A 366 -8.56 -18.47 10.05
C LEU A 366 -8.76 -18.58 11.55
N GLU A 367 -10.01 -18.75 11.99
CA GLU A 367 -10.39 -18.89 13.40
C GLU A 367 -9.95 -20.24 13.98
N SER A 368 -10.27 -21.37 13.30
CA SER A 368 -9.96 -22.72 13.80
C SER A 368 -8.46 -22.98 13.93
N ASN A 369 -7.65 -22.28 13.15
CA ASN A 369 -6.18 -22.41 13.20
C ASN A 369 -5.51 -21.22 13.91
N ASN A 370 -6.27 -20.27 14.44
CA ASN A 370 -5.75 -19.07 15.11
C ASN A 370 -4.71 -18.32 14.27
N ILE A 371 -4.92 -18.22 12.94
CA ILE A 371 -3.91 -17.69 12.00
C ILE A 371 -3.48 -16.27 12.39
N ARG A 372 -4.42 -15.41 12.78
CA ARG A 372 -4.13 -14.04 13.25
C ARG A 372 -3.18 -14.02 14.47
N LEU A 373 -3.29 -15.01 15.37
CA LEU A 373 -2.44 -15.10 16.56
C LEU A 373 -1.08 -15.73 16.26
N LEU A 374 -0.97 -16.54 15.20
CA LEU A 374 0.29 -17.13 14.74
C LEU A 374 1.16 -16.15 13.97
N ALA A 375 0.57 -15.07 13.46
CA ALA A 375 1.28 -14.04 12.72
C ALA A 375 2.18 -13.21 13.64
N ASP A 376 3.40 -12.92 13.19
CA ASP A 376 4.33 -12.03 13.87
C ASP A 376 3.88 -10.57 13.78
N LEU A 377 3.19 -10.20 12.68
CA LEU A 377 2.64 -8.87 12.43
C LEU A 377 1.22 -8.96 11.87
N VAL A 378 0.36 -8.08 12.34
CA VAL A 378 -0.98 -7.84 11.77
C VAL A 378 -0.96 -6.46 11.13
N ILE A 379 -1.35 -6.40 9.86
CA ILE A 379 -1.44 -5.16 9.08
C ILE A 379 -2.85 -4.98 8.53
N ASN A 380 -3.21 -3.74 8.23
CA ASN A 380 -4.46 -3.42 7.55
C ASN A 380 -4.13 -2.64 6.27
N CYS A 381 -4.57 -3.16 5.14
CA CYS A 381 -4.35 -2.53 3.83
C CYS A 381 -5.62 -1.88 3.25
N SER A 382 -6.74 -1.89 3.98
CA SER A 382 -8.05 -1.42 3.48
C SER A 382 -8.07 0.06 3.06
N GLU A 383 -7.14 0.87 3.57
CA GLU A 383 -7.06 2.31 3.29
C GLU A 383 -5.95 2.66 2.27
N ASN A 384 -5.19 1.66 1.79
CA ASN A 384 -3.96 1.89 1.02
C ASN A 384 -4.08 1.60 -0.48
N PHE A 385 -5.22 1.03 -0.91
CA PHE A 385 -5.46 0.61 -2.31
C PHE A 385 -6.80 1.08 -2.86
#